data_1c8df9f362b2992e79e7148007b066fb
#
_entry.id   1c8df9f362b2992e79e7148007b066fb
#
_cell.length_a   1.000
_cell.length_b   1.000
_cell.length_c   1.000
_cell.angle_alpha   90.00
_cell.angle_beta   90.00
_cell.angle_gamma   90.00
#
_symmetry.space_group_name_H-M   'P 1'
#
loop_
_entity.id
_entity.type
_entity.pdbx_description
1 polymer ?
#
loop_
_entity_poly.entity_id
_entity_poly.type
_entity_poly.pdbx_seq_one_letter_code
_entity_poly.pdbx_strand_id
1 'polypeptide(L)'
;MVGECIYCGYSGKGLQTEHIIPYSFSEKNSEGDVLLEASCDNCAKITKAIEQFVTQELFGNIRKVFSLRSRRGELPKVVEQKITDMDGTVQNIMVPVEDLKDMIFLPVLGLPGMANNNPAQVDCGLSEIITINVGLKRDGKFYIDNCVDYFHVQTQFRDKNFEKFLLKIGYCTAIKNFGIDSVRNSPIPKILLGYDKRYGAFLGKFPHDFIDIPPSDQSWLQYGSYETAKGIVSSVRLFAAVEGTPEYHIIITLR
;
A
#
# COMPACT_ATOMS: atom_id res chain seq x y z
N MET A 1 -14.92 12.45 13.23
CA MET A 1 -13.96 13.53 13.57
C MET A 1 -13.05 12.98 14.65
N VAL A 2 -11.73 13.02 14.47
CA VAL A 2 -10.77 12.47 15.44
C VAL A 2 -10.41 13.53 16.50
N GLY A 3 -10.11 14.77 16.08
CA GLY A 3 -9.83 15.90 16.96
C GLY A 3 -8.38 15.97 17.47
N GLU A 4 -7.53 15.03 17.08
CA GLU A 4 -6.09 15.00 17.35
C GLU A 4 -5.32 14.38 16.19
N CYS A 5 -4.03 14.72 16.08
CA CYS A 5 -3.16 14.06 15.09
C CYS A 5 -2.92 12.61 15.48
N ILE A 6 -3.37 11.68 14.66
CA ILE A 6 -3.26 10.23 14.91
C ILE A 6 -1.81 9.72 14.99
N TYR A 7 -0.85 10.52 14.52
CA TYR A 7 0.57 10.15 14.49
C TYR A 7 1.37 10.69 15.68
N CYS A 8 1.13 11.93 16.12
CA CYS A 8 1.92 12.57 17.17
C CYS A 8 1.10 13.06 18.37
N GLY A 9 -0.23 12.91 18.36
CA GLY A 9 -1.12 13.34 19.45
C GLY A 9 -1.36 14.85 19.54
N TYR A 10 -0.90 15.65 18.54
CA TYR A 10 -1.17 17.09 18.54
C TYR A 10 -2.69 17.36 18.42
N SER A 11 -3.25 18.13 19.35
CA SER A 11 -4.68 18.44 19.43
C SER A 11 -5.01 19.93 19.22
N GLY A 12 -4.08 20.69 18.64
CA GLY A 12 -4.27 22.11 18.34
C GLY A 12 -5.06 22.36 17.05
N LYS A 13 -5.18 23.65 16.69
CA LYS A 13 -5.87 24.09 15.47
C LYS A 13 -5.10 23.64 14.21
N GLY A 14 -5.82 23.54 13.08
CA GLY A 14 -5.22 23.25 11.77
C GLY A 14 -5.02 21.77 11.47
N LEU A 15 -5.74 20.89 12.16
CA LEU A 15 -5.77 19.47 11.81
C LEU A 15 -6.41 19.28 10.43
N GLN A 16 -5.76 18.49 9.60
CA GLN A 16 -6.19 18.17 8.24
C GLN A 16 -6.93 16.83 8.21
N THR A 17 -7.67 16.61 7.14
CA THR A 17 -8.23 15.31 6.79
C THR A 17 -7.11 14.37 6.37
N GLU A 18 -7.09 13.17 6.96
CA GLU A 18 -6.20 12.08 6.57
C GLU A 18 -6.95 11.10 5.67
N HIS A 19 -6.41 10.82 4.49
CA HIS A 19 -6.94 9.80 3.60
C HIS A 19 -6.40 8.43 4.02
N ILE A 20 -7.26 7.44 4.25
CA ILE A 20 -6.84 6.06 4.53
C ILE A 20 -6.07 5.52 3.33
N ILE A 21 -6.65 5.67 2.16
CA ILE A 21 -6.02 5.39 0.87
C ILE A 21 -5.68 6.72 0.21
N PRO A 22 -4.49 6.86 -0.41
CA PRO A 22 -4.16 8.06 -1.17
C PRO A 22 -5.27 8.42 -2.17
N TYR A 23 -5.63 9.70 -2.24
CA TYR A 23 -6.66 10.19 -3.17
C TYR A 23 -6.43 9.71 -4.62
N SER A 24 -5.17 9.61 -5.01
CA SER A 24 -4.76 9.13 -6.34
C SER A 24 -4.98 7.64 -6.58
N PHE A 25 -5.32 6.90 -5.54
CA PHE A 25 -5.63 5.47 -5.57
C PHE A 25 -7.12 5.18 -5.30
N SER A 26 -7.92 6.19 -4.99
CA SER A 26 -9.36 6.01 -4.84
C SER A 26 -10.05 5.95 -6.20
N GLU A 27 -11.12 5.18 -6.28
CA GLU A 27 -11.96 5.09 -7.48
C GLU A 27 -12.66 6.42 -7.75
N LYS A 28 -12.93 6.73 -9.04
CA LYS A 28 -13.49 8.03 -9.45
C LYS A 28 -14.78 8.39 -8.73
N ASN A 29 -15.61 7.42 -8.39
CA ASN A 29 -16.95 7.63 -7.81
C ASN A 29 -17.03 7.33 -6.30
N SER A 30 -15.91 7.02 -5.63
CA SER A 30 -15.89 6.83 -4.18
C SER A 30 -15.66 8.17 -3.47
N GLU A 31 -16.36 8.46 -2.38
CA GLU A 31 -16.05 9.62 -1.53
C GLU A 31 -14.67 9.52 -0.88
N GLY A 32 -14.03 8.36 -0.99
CA GLY A 32 -12.77 8.01 -0.36
C GLY A 32 -12.94 7.80 1.15
N ASP A 33 -12.19 6.87 1.67
CA ASP A 33 -12.14 6.64 3.11
C ASP A 33 -11.22 7.66 3.77
N VAL A 34 -11.80 8.50 4.65
CA VAL A 34 -11.10 9.60 5.32
C VAL A 34 -11.33 9.61 6.82
N LEU A 35 -10.33 10.15 7.52
CA LEU A 35 -10.41 10.52 8.93
C LEU A 35 -10.37 12.05 9.02
N LEU A 36 -11.46 12.67 9.49
CA LEU A 36 -11.56 14.12 9.60
C LEU A 36 -10.78 14.62 10.82
N GLU A 37 -10.06 15.74 10.69
CA GLU A 37 -9.25 16.36 11.75
C GLU A 37 -8.28 15.37 12.41
N ALA A 38 -7.51 14.65 11.58
CA ALA A 38 -6.73 13.51 12.01
C ALA A 38 -5.21 13.65 11.80
N SER A 39 -4.73 14.68 11.10
CA SER A 39 -3.31 14.85 10.83
C SER A 39 -2.86 16.32 10.94
N CYS A 40 -1.76 16.58 11.64
CA CYS A 40 -1.14 17.90 11.65
C CYS A 40 -0.22 18.07 10.42
N ASP A 41 0.10 19.32 10.06
CA ASP A 41 0.90 19.65 8.88
C ASP A 41 2.24 18.90 8.80
N ASN A 42 2.92 18.75 9.93
CA ASN A 42 4.22 18.07 9.95
C ASN A 42 4.09 16.57 9.65
N CYS A 43 3.13 15.91 10.28
CA CYS A 43 2.88 14.48 10.04
C CYS A 43 2.33 14.24 8.62
N ALA A 44 1.43 15.10 8.15
CA ALA A 44 0.89 15.03 6.79
C ALA A 44 1.98 15.15 5.70
N LYS A 45 3.03 15.96 5.93
CA LYS A 45 4.18 16.03 5.00
C LYS A 45 4.92 14.70 4.90
N ILE A 46 5.10 14.01 6.04
CA ILE A 46 5.80 12.71 6.09
C ILE A 46 4.98 11.63 5.40
N THR A 47 3.69 11.51 5.75
CA THR A 47 2.82 10.50 5.15
C THR A 47 2.60 10.74 3.67
N LYS A 48 2.50 12.02 3.24
CA LYS A 48 2.43 12.38 1.82
C LYS A 48 3.68 11.96 1.04
N ALA A 49 4.88 12.08 1.62
CA ALA A 49 6.10 11.65 0.95
C ALA A 49 6.11 10.12 0.72
N ILE A 50 5.67 9.33 1.73
CA ILE A 50 5.50 7.88 1.61
C ILE A 50 4.51 7.53 0.50
N GLU A 51 3.35 8.19 0.49
CA GLU A 51 2.32 7.98 -0.52
C GLU A 51 2.78 8.35 -1.92
N GLN A 52 3.49 9.49 -2.07
CA GLN A 52 4.00 9.93 -3.35
C GLN A 52 4.98 8.93 -3.95
N PHE A 53 5.90 8.38 -3.14
CA PHE A 53 6.82 7.36 -3.61
C PHE A 53 6.06 6.16 -4.18
N VAL A 54 5.13 5.58 -3.40
CA VAL A 54 4.39 4.40 -3.84
C VAL A 54 3.50 4.70 -5.06
N THR A 55 2.82 5.85 -5.06
CA THR A 55 1.89 6.19 -6.13
C THR A 55 2.55 6.66 -7.42
N GLN A 56 3.78 7.15 -7.39
CA GLN A 56 4.49 7.68 -8.56
C GLN A 56 5.59 6.75 -9.04
N GLU A 57 6.41 6.21 -8.12
CA GLU A 57 7.56 5.39 -8.48
C GLU A 57 7.19 3.91 -8.65
N LEU A 58 6.37 3.35 -7.72
CA LEU A 58 6.01 1.94 -7.82
C LEU A 58 4.80 1.69 -8.73
N PHE A 59 3.79 2.55 -8.66
CA PHE A 59 2.51 2.31 -9.33
C PHE A 59 2.08 3.45 -10.28
N GLY A 60 3.04 4.26 -10.75
CA GLY A 60 2.74 5.45 -11.56
C GLY A 60 1.95 5.16 -12.83
N ASN A 61 2.32 4.11 -13.55
CA ASN A 61 1.65 3.72 -14.79
C ASN A 61 0.31 3.01 -14.54
N ILE A 62 0.22 2.25 -13.46
CA ILE A 62 -0.99 1.53 -13.07
C ILE A 62 -2.17 2.46 -12.87
N ARG A 63 -1.94 3.63 -12.29
CA ARG A 63 -2.98 4.66 -12.14
C ARG A 63 -3.62 5.05 -13.46
N LYS A 64 -2.85 5.03 -14.53
CA LYS A 64 -3.33 5.36 -15.89
C LYS A 64 -4.15 4.19 -16.44
N VAL A 65 -3.65 2.96 -16.29
CA VAL A 65 -4.36 1.74 -16.74
C VAL A 65 -5.71 1.59 -16.03
N PHE A 66 -5.76 1.74 -14.71
CA PHE A 66 -7.00 1.64 -13.93
C PHE A 66 -7.86 2.90 -13.94
N SER A 67 -7.47 3.93 -14.69
CA SER A 67 -8.21 5.21 -14.76
C SER A 67 -8.49 5.80 -13.36
N LEU A 68 -7.56 5.66 -12.41
CA LEU A 68 -7.70 6.14 -11.05
C LEU A 68 -7.71 7.67 -10.99
N ARG A 69 -8.12 8.25 -9.86
CA ARG A 69 -8.27 9.70 -9.71
C ARG A 69 -6.99 10.49 -9.99
N SER A 70 -7.16 11.64 -10.62
CA SER A 70 -6.10 12.63 -10.79
C SER A 70 -6.60 14.01 -10.36
N ARG A 71 -5.80 14.72 -9.53
CA ARG A 71 -6.08 16.12 -9.17
C ARG A 71 -5.82 17.08 -10.35
N ARG A 72 -5.09 16.65 -11.36
CA ARG A 72 -4.71 17.45 -12.54
C ARG A 72 -5.66 17.29 -13.72
N GLY A 73 -6.83 16.68 -13.52
CA GLY A 73 -7.81 16.43 -14.58
C GLY A 73 -7.68 15.05 -15.21
N GLU A 74 -7.99 14.93 -16.51
CA GLU A 74 -7.93 13.66 -17.20
C GLU A 74 -6.51 13.09 -17.26
N LEU A 75 -6.42 11.77 -17.16
CA LEU A 75 -5.16 11.07 -17.36
C LEU A 75 -4.71 11.18 -18.81
N PRO A 76 -3.42 11.26 -19.10
CA PRO A 76 -2.94 11.32 -20.48
C PRO A 76 -3.35 10.07 -21.24
N LYS A 77 -3.77 10.24 -22.49
CA LYS A 77 -4.14 9.12 -23.37
C LYS A 77 -2.92 8.38 -23.92
N VAL A 78 -1.76 9.03 -23.87
CA VAL A 78 -0.48 8.49 -24.35
C VAL A 78 0.57 8.70 -23.24
N VAL A 79 1.43 7.73 -23.05
CA VAL A 79 2.49 7.74 -22.03
C VAL A 79 3.82 7.35 -22.63
N GLU A 80 4.89 7.92 -22.08
CA GLU A 80 6.24 7.50 -22.41
C GLU A 80 6.56 6.19 -21.64
N GLN A 81 6.99 5.17 -22.39
CA GLN A 81 7.43 3.89 -21.86
C GLN A 81 8.89 3.65 -22.27
N LYS A 82 9.72 3.26 -21.31
CA LYS A 82 11.07 2.79 -21.58
C LYS A 82 11.01 1.33 -22.01
N ILE A 83 11.61 1.03 -23.14
CA ILE A 83 11.82 -0.33 -23.59
C ILE A 83 13.32 -0.58 -23.74
N THR A 84 13.76 -1.80 -23.46
CA THR A 84 15.13 -2.24 -23.66
C THR A 84 15.11 -3.30 -24.75
N ASP A 85 15.85 -3.07 -25.83
CA ASP A 85 15.98 -4.03 -26.92
C ASP A 85 16.89 -5.19 -26.52
N MET A 86 16.92 -6.25 -27.34
CA MET A 86 17.73 -7.46 -27.08
C MET A 86 19.24 -7.18 -27.03
N ASP A 87 19.69 -6.08 -27.61
CA ASP A 87 21.08 -5.60 -27.58
C ASP A 87 21.38 -4.71 -26.36
N GLY A 88 20.40 -4.47 -25.49
CA GLY A 88 20.53 -3.63 -24.31
C GLY A 88 20.31 -2.13 -24.56
N THR A 89 19.93 -1.75 -25.78
CA THR A 89 19.63 -0.34 -26.10
C THR A 89 18.31 0.09 -25.46
N VAL A 90 18.36 1.18 -24.68
CA VAL A 90 17.15 1.75 -24.03
C VAL A 90 16.54 2.81 -24.94
N GLN A 91 15.27 2.67 -25.24
CA GLN A 91 14.50 3.61 -26.05
C GLN A 91 13.26 4.08 -25.28
N ASN A 92 12.92 5.37 -25.44
CA ASN A 92 11.65 5.91 -24.95
C ASN A 92 10.64 5.93 -26.10
N ILE A 93 9.55 5.21 -25.95
CA ILE A 93 8.47 5.20 -26.94
C ILE A 93 7.19 5.79 -26.34
N MET A 94 6.38 6.44 -27.18
CA MET A 94 5.06 6.92 -26.79
C MET A 94 4.03 5.84 -27.07
N VAL A 95 3.37 5.37 -26.01
CA VAL A 95 2.42 4.25 -26.08
C VAL A 95 1.04 4.75 -25.66
N PRO A 96 -0.03 4.44 -26.42
CA PRO A 96 -1.39 4.65 -25.95
C PRO A 96 -1.61 3.92 -24.61
N VAL A 97 -2.36 4.53 -23.69
CA VAL A 97 -2.59 3.92 -22.35
C VAL A 97 -3.27 2.55 -22.49
N GLU A 98 -4.10 2.36 -23.49
CA GLU A 98 -4.76 1.09 -23.81
C GLU A 98 -3.79 -0.02 -24.23
N ASP A 99 -2.61 0.35 -24.75
CA ASP A 99 -1.56 -0.59 -25.17
C ASP A 99 -0.42 -0.68 -24.13
N LEU A 100 -0.53 0.08 -23.03
CA LEU A 100 0.49 0.09 -21.98
C LEU A 100 0.60 -1.28 -21.32
N LYS A 101 1.81 -1.80 -21.30
CA LYS A 101 2.18 -2.99 -20.54
C LYS A 101 3.09 -2.57 -19.41
N ASP A 102 2.74 -2.92 -18.19
CA ASP A 102 3.56 -2.65 -17.02
C ASP A 102 3.66 -3.90 -16.14
N MET A 103 4.76 -4.02 -15.45
CA MET A 103 4.98 -5.09 -14.48
C MET A 103 4.93 -4.53 -13.07
N ILE A 104 4.15 -5.19 -12.24
CA ILE A 104 4.06 -4.90 -10.81
C ILE A 104 4.77 -6.00 -10.06
N PHE A 105 5.61 -5.62 -9.14
CA PHE A 105 6.28 -6.54 -8.25
C PHE A 105 5.68 -6.39 -6.85
N LEU A 106 5.13 -7.48 -6.32
CA LEU A 106 4.58 -7.52 -4.97
C LEU A 106 5.41 -8.48 -4.12
N PRO A 107 6.08 -7.98 -3.07
CA PRO A 107 6.85 -8.84 -2.18
C PRO A 107 5.91 -9.71 -1.33
N VAL A 108 6.17 -11.00 -1.27
CA VAL A 108 5.56 -11.89 -0.27
C VAL A 108 6.41 -11.81 0.99
N LEU A 109 5.81 -11.29 2.05
CA LEU A 109 6.50 -11.08 3.32
C LEU A 109 6.44 -12.33 4.19
N GLY A 110 7.43 -12.47 5.07
CA GLY A 110 7.43 -13.48 6.12
C GLY A 110 6.41 -13.19 7.22
N LEU A 111 6.40 -14.03 8.25
CA LEU A 111 5.58 -13.81 9.45
C LEU A 111 6.00 -12.52 10.16
N PRO A 112 5.06 -11.73 10.70
CA PRO A 112 5.39 -10.61 11.58
C PRO A 112 6.17 -11.11 12.81
N GLY A 113 7.22 -10.39 13.18
CA GLY A 113 8.08 -10.77 14.30
C GLY A 113 7.33 -10.93 15.64
N MET A 114 6.30 -10.11 15.87
CA MET A 114 5.45 -10.24 17.07
C MET A 114 4.68 -11.57 17.09
N ALA A 115 4.37 -12.15 15.94
CA ALA A 115 3.75 -13.47 15.84
C ALA A 115 4.77 -14.61 15.90
N ASN A 116 6.05 -14.31 15.68
CA ASN A 116 7.15 -15.28 15.62
C ASN A 116 8.17 -15.12 16.75
N ASN A 117 7.77 -14.59 17.90
CA ASN A 117 8.61 -14.34 19.07
C ASN A 117 9.89 -13.51 18.77
N ASN A 118 9.86 -12.66 17.76
CA ASN A 118 10.95 -11.75 17.40
C ASN A 118 10.47 -10.28 17.38
N PRO A 119 10.17 -9.67 18.52
CA PRO A 119 9.65 -8.31 18.60
C PRO A 119 10.64 -7.22 18.14
N ALA A 120 11.91 -7.57 17.96
CA ALA A 120 12.95 -6.67 17.46
C ALA A 120 13.14 -6.73 15.94
N GLN A 121 12.35 -7.53 15.22
CA GLN A 121 12.50 -7.73 13.79
C GLN A 121 12.37 -6.42 13.02
N VAL A 122 13.43 -6.06 12.29
CA VAL A 122 13.50 -4.86 11.47
C VAL A 122 12.93 -5.14 10.07
N ASP A 123 13.43 -6.18 9.41
CA ASP A 123 13.01 -6.52 8.06
C ASP A 123 11.81 -7.45 8.03
N CYS A 124 10.89 -7.21 7.10
CA CYS A 124 9.68 -8.02 6.97
C CYS A 124 9.94 -9.45 6.44
N GLY A 125 11.18 -9.78 6.11
CA GLY A 125 11.54 -11.10 5.56
C GLY A 125 10.89 -11.33 4.18
N LEU A 126 11.64 -11.10 3.12
CA LEU A 126 11.17 -11.37 1.76
C LEU A 126 11.28 -12.88 1.50
N SER A 127 10.14 -13.55 1.29
CA SER A 127 10.11 -14.97 0.96
C SER A 127 10.02 -15.21 -0.56
N GLU A 128 9.28 -14.34 -1.26
CA GLU A 128 9.01 -14.47 -2.69
C GLU A 128 8.62 -13.11 -3.26
N ILE A 129 8.67 -12.97 -4.58
CA ILE A 129 8.14 -11.82 -5.31
C ILE A 129 7.13 -12.32 -6.33
N ILE A 130 5.91 -11.83 -6.21
CA ILE A 130 4.87 -12.06 -7.21
C ILE A 130 4.96 -10.96 -8.24
N THR A 131 5.07 -11.36 -9.49
CA THR A 131 5.06 -10.45 -10.64
C THR A 131 3.69 -10.48 -11.28
N ILE A 132 3.08 -9.31 -11.44
CA ILE A 132 1.82 -9.14 -12.13
C ILE A 132 2.07 -8.29 -13.36
N ASN A 133 1.82 -8.84 -14.54
CA ASN A 133 1.80 -8.06 -15.76
C ASN A 133 0.43 -7.37 -15.87
N VAL A 134 0.44 -6.05 -15.86
CA VAL A 134 -0.78 -5.24 -15.99
C VAL A 134 -0.81 -4.65 -17.39
N GLY A 135 -1.83 -5.01 -18.14
CA GLY A 135 -2.13 -4.42 -19.43
C GLY A 135 -3.61 -4.50 -19.67
N LEU A 136 -4.16 -3.51 -20.39
CA LEU A 136 -5.52 -3.62 -20.90
C LEU A 136 -5.48 -4.43 -22.19
N LYS A 137 -6.22 -5.55 -22.24
CA LYS A 137 -6.54 -6.18 -23.52
C LYS A 137 -7.52 -5.28 -24.27
N ARG A 138 -7.53 -5.37 -25.59
CA ARG A 138 -8.51 -4.69 -26.45
C ARG A 138 -9.97 -4.99 -26.10
N ASP A 139 -10.22 -6.10 -25.36
CA ASP A 139 -11.54 -6.50 -24.85
C ASP A 139 -11.80 -6.04 -23.40
N GLY A 140 -10.92 -5.20 -22.82
CA GLY A 140 -11.05 -4.67 -21.47
C GLY A 140 -10.69 -5.64 -20.35
N LYS A 141 -10.12 -6.83 -20.67
CA LYS A 141 -9.68 -7.80 -19.66
C LYS A 141 -8.20 -7.66 -19.35
N PHE A 142 -7.82 -7.92 -18.10
CA PHE A 142 -6.43 -7.89 -17.66
C PHE A 142 -5.66 -9.11 -18.17
N TYR A 143 -4.40 -8.89 -18.49
CA TYR A 143 -3.47 -9.95 -18.90
C TYR A 143 -2.44 -10.18 -17.80
N ILE A 144 -2.19 -11.44 -17.48
CA ILE A 144 -1.18 -11.84 -16.50
C ILE A 144 -0.26 -12.87 -17.16
N ASP A 145 1.04 -12.62 -17.10
CA ASP A 145 2.05 -13.57 -17.52
C ASP A 145 3.25 -13.53 -16.55
N ASN A 146 3.81 -14.69 -16.24
CA ASN A 146 4.84 -14.85 -15.20
C ASN A 146 6.24 -14.86 -15.83
N CYS A 147 6.99 -13.76 -15.70
CA CYS A 147 8.43 -13.77 -15.95
C CYS A 147 9.15 -12.78 -15.01
N VAL A 148 10.22 -13.22 -14.34
CA VAL A 148 10.87 -12.46 -13.27
C VAL A 148 12.31 -12.10 -13.61
N ASP A 149 12.68 -10.82 -13.46
CA ASP A 149 14.06 -10.39 -13.27
C ASP A 149 14.28 -9.98 -11.81
N TYR A 150 15.00 -10.81 -11.07
CA TYR A 150 15.16 -10.72 -9.62
C TYR A 150 15.97 -9.49 -9.16
N PHE A 151 16.83 -8.95 -10.01
CA PHE A 151 17.77 -7.90 -9.60
C PHE A 151 17.15 -6.51 -9.52
N HIS A 152 16.16 -6.22 -10.35
CA HIS A 152 15.49 -4.90 -10.39
C HIS A 152 14.54 -4.69 -9.20
N VAL A 153 13.98 -5.77 -8.69
CA VAL A 153 12.94 -5.74 -7.64
C VAL A 153 13.51 -5.37 -6.27
N GLN A 154 14.73 -5.84 -5.94
CA GLN A 154 15.34 -5.52 -4.63
C GLN A 154 15.62 -4.04 -4.44
N THR A 155 15.88 -3.29 -5.52
CA THR A 155 16.14 -1.86 -5.45
C THR A 155 14.87 -1.03 -5.19
N GLN A 156 13.72 -1.47 -5.66
CA GLN A 156 12.44 -0.75 -5.49
C GLN A 156 11.91 -0.74 -4.05
N PHE A 157 12.25 -1.77 -3.25
CA PHE A 157 11.79 -1.90 -1.86
C PHE A 157 12.86 -1.52 -0.83
N ARG A 158 13.94 -0.87 -1.25
CA ARG A 158 15.11 -0.61 -0.38
C ARG A 158 14.87 0.43 0.70
N ASP A 159 14.03 1.41 0.46
CA ASP A 159 13.82 2.58 1.34
C ASP A 159 12.64 2.44 2.31
N LYS A 160 12.03 1.26 2.37
CA LYS A 160 10.91 0.93 3.27
C LYS A 160 9.63 1.75 3.09
N ASN A 161 9.50 2.51 2.01
CA ASN A 161 8.28 3.29 1.77
C ASN A 161 7.07 2.43 1.44
N PHE A 162 7.28 1.27 0.80
CA PHE A 162 6.21 0.32 0.56
C PHE A 162 5.65 -0.25 1.87
N GLU A 163 6.52 -0.68 2.79
CA GLU A 163 6.13 -1.17 4.11
C GLU A 163 5.41 -0.09 4.91
N LYS A 164 5.94 1.14 4.93
CA LYS A 164 5.28 2.28 5.58
C LYS A 164 3.90 2.57 5.00
N PHE A 165 3.75 2.45 3.68
CA PHE A 165 2.48 2.64 3.00
C PHE A 165 1.43 1.63 3.49
N LEU A 166 1.78 0.35 3.56
CA LEU A 166 0.90 -0.70 4.09
C LEU A 166 0.55 -0.46 5.57
N LEU A 167 1.57 -0.14 6.39
CA LEU A 167 1.38 0.19 7.81
C LEU A 167 0.43 1.38 8.00
N LYS A 168 0.55 2.41 7.16
CA LYS A 168 -0.31 3.60 7.18
C LYS A 168 -1.76 3.23 6.87
N ILE A 169 -2.03 2.47 5.82
CA ILE A 169 -3.38 2.03 5.47
C ILE A 169 -3.98 1.23 6.63
N GLY A 170 -3.28 0.21 7.12
CA GLY A 170 -3.76 -0.63 8.20
C GLY A 170 -4.05 0.15 9.49
N TYR A 171 -3.18 1.09 9.87
CA TYR A 171 -3.36 1.92 11.06
C TYR A 171 -4.58 2.84 10.93
N CYS A 172 -4.70 3.56 9.83
CA CYS A 172 -5.84 4.43 9.58
C CYS A 172 -7.16 3.67 9.51
N THR A 173 -7.15 2.45 8.92
CA THR A 173 -8.33 1.57 8.88
C THR A 173 -8.76 1.14 10.27
N ALA A 174 -7.79 0.79 11.14
CA ALA A 174 -8.09 0.44 12.53
C ALA A 174 -8.70 1.60 13.31
N ILE A 175 -8.22 2.83 13.11
CA ILE A 175 -8.82 4.03 13.72
C ILE A 175 -10.24 4.23 13.24
N LYS A 176 -10.49 4.07 11.94
CA LYS A 176 -11.84 4.21 11.37
C LYS A 176 -12.83 3.22 12.01
N ASN A 177 -12.39 1.98 12.21
CA ASN A 177 -13.28 0.91 12.67
C ASN A 177 -13.45 0.87 14.20
N PHE A 178 -12.39 1.21 14.97
CA PHE A 178 -12.37 1.02 16.42
C PHE A 178 -12.15 2.31 17.21
N GLY A 179 -11.89 3.44 16.54
CA GLY A 179 -11.57 4.71 17.17
C GLY A 179 -10.10 4.83 17.60
N ILE A 180 -9.65 6.06 17.83
CA ILE A 180 -8.25 6.37 18.17
C ILE A 180 -7.83 5.76 19.53
N ASP A 181 -8.73 5.73 20.51
CA ASP A 181 -8.42 5.22 21.84
C ASP A 181 -8.06 3.74 21.84
N SER A 182 -8.71 2.95 20.98
CA SER A 182 -8.43 1.51 20.85
C SER A 182 -7.03 1.22 20.27
N VAL A 183 -6.42 2.17 19.60
CA VAL A 183 -5.12 2.02 18.94
C VAL A 183 -4.05 2.99 19.49
N ARG A 184 -4.33 3.72 20.57
CA ARG A 184 -3.46 4.76 21.15
C ARG A 184 -2.06 4.26 21.48
N ASN A 185 -1.95 3.01 21.92
CA ASN A 185 -0.67 2.37 22.27
C ASN A 185 0.01 1.68 21.08
N SER A 186 -0.48 1.85 19.87
CA SER A 186 0.12 1.28 18.67
C SER A 186 1.54 1.83 18.44
N PRO A 187 2.52 1.00 18.11
CA PRO A 187 3.85 1.45 17.72
C PRO A 187 3.90 2.02 16.30
N ILE A 188 2.86 1.79 15.49
CA ILE A 188 2.85 2.15 14.07
C ILE A 188 3.12 3.64 13.81
N PRO A 189 2.57 4.61 14.58
CA PRO A 189 2.92 6.03 14.40
C PRO A 189 4.42 6.31 14.52
N LYS A 190 5.10 5.69 15.47
CA LYS A 190 6.56 5.86 15.64
C LYS A 190 7.34 5.30 14.45
N ILE A 191 6.87 4.20 13.87
CA ILE A 191 7.47 3.59 12.68
C ILE A 191 7.27 4.51 11.47
N LEU A 192 6.06 5.03 11.26
CA LEU A 192 5.74 5.93 10.15
C LEU A 192 6.54 7.23 10.21
N LEU A 193 6.73 7.78 11.41
CA LEU A 193 7.52 8.99 11.65
C LEU A 193 9.04 8.74 11.65
N GLY A 194 9.50 7.47 11.56
CA GLY A 194 10.92 7.11 11.48
C GLY A 194 11.63 7.00 12.83
N TYR A 195 10.91 7.08 13.96
CA TYR A 195 11.47 6.90 15.32
C TYR A 195 11.67 5.44 15.69
N ASP A 196 11.02 4.52 15.00
CA ASP A 196 11.15 3.08 15.17
C ASP A 196 11.41 2.44 13.80
N LYS A 197 12.28 1.45 13.74
CA LYS A 197 12.65 0.77 12.50
C LYS A 197 12.14 -0.68 12.43
N ARG A 198 11.33 -1.11 13.40
CA ARG A 198 10.84 -2.49 13.51
C ARG A 198 9.66 -2.79 12.61
N TYR A 199 9.78 -2.52 11.32
CA TYR A 199 8.73 -2.78 10.32
C TYR A 199 8.29 -4.24 10.35
N GLY A 200 9.27 -5.16 10.30
CA GLY A 200 9.02 -6.59 10.26
C GLY A 200 8.43 -7.16 11.54
N ALA A 201 8.53 -6.45 12.68
CA ALA A 201 7.87 -6.87 13.90
C ALA A 201 6.34 -6.82 13.77
N PHE A 202 5.80 -5.86 12.99
CA PHE A 202 4.37 -5.56 12.94
C PHE A 202 3.74 -5.80 11.57
N LEU A 203 4.53 -5.98 10.51
CA LEU A 203 4.07 -6.21 9.14
C LEU A 203 4.58 -7.54 8.62
N GLY A 204 3.70 -8.32 7.99
CA GLY A 204 4.05 -9.58 7.36
C GLY A 204 2.85 -10.28 6.76
N LYS A 205 2.95 -11.59 6.55
CA LYS A 205 1.87 -12.45 6.07
C LYS A 205 1.59 -13.52 7.12
N PHE A 206 0.34 -13.61 7.58
CA PHE A 206 -0.11 -14.76 8.37
C PHE A 206 -0.43 -15.95 7.46
N PRO A 207 -0.40 -17.20 7.96
CA PRO A 207 -0.96 -18.34 7.26
C PRO A 207 -2.43 -18.11 6.89
N HIS A 208 -2.89 -18.72 5.81
CA HIS A 208 -4.24 -18.54 5.27
C HIS A 208 -5.40 -18.78 6.26
N ASP A 209 -5.16 -19.56 7.31
CA ASP A 209 -6.18 -19.91 8.30
C ASP A 209 -6.42 -18.81 9.36
N PHE A 210 -5.71 -17.69 9.30
CA PHE A 210 -5.78 -16.68 10.36
C PHE A 210 -6.88 -15.65 10.15
N ILE A 211 -7.03 -15.17 8.93
CA ILE A 211 -8.12 -14.27 8.49
C ILE A 211 -8.35 -14.59 7.01
N ASP A 212 -9.46 -15.21 6.69
CA ASP A 212 -9.85 -15.47 5.31
C ASP A 212 -10.72 -14.30 4.82
N ILE A 213 -10.11 -13.37 4.09
CA ILE A 213 -10.85 -12.34 3.38
C ILE A 213 -11.00 -12.82 1.94
N PRO A 214 -12.24 -13.13 1.51
CA PRO A 214 -12.45 -13.56 0.15
C PRO A 214 -11.95 -12.53 -0.85
N PRO A 215 -11.32 -12.94 -1.96
CA PRO A 215 -10.93 -12.03 -3.04
C PRO A 215 -12.12 -11.18 -3.49
N SER A 216 -11.89 -9.91 -3.72
CA SER A 216 -12.91 -9.04 -4.30
C SER A 216 -12.81 -9.08 -5.81
N ASP A 217 -13.88 -9.48 -6.49
CA ASP A 217 -13.94 -9.59 -7.95
C ASP A 217 -13.78 -8.24 -8.68
N GLN A 218 -13.87 -7.12 -7.98
CA GLN A 218 -13.96 -5.80 -8.60
C GLN A 218 -13.00 -4.74 -8.04
N SER A 219 -12.23 -5.02 -6.99
CA SER A 219 -11.39 -4.03 -6.33
C SER A 219 -9.90 -4.27 -6.59
N TRP A 220 -9.18 -3.20 -6.97
CA TRP A 220 -7.72 -3.25 -7.03
C TRP A 220 -7.07 -3.17 -5.64
N LEU A 221 -7.81 -2.70 -4.62
CA LEU A 221 -7.37 -2.59 -3.24
C LEU A 221 -8.46 -3.04 -2.28
N GLN A 222 -8.15 -4.03 -1.45
CA GLN A 222 -8.98 -4.51 -0.37
C GLN A 222 -8.25 -4.30 0.96
N TYR A 223 -8.95 -3.84 1.98
CA TYR A 223 -8.39 -3.61 3.31
C TYR A 223 -9.47 -3.71 4.37
N GLY A 224 -9.07 -4.09 5.56
CA GLY A 224 -9.96 -4.23 6.70
C GLY A 224 -9.19 -4.25 8.01
N SER A 225 -9.91 -4.17 9.13
CA SER A 225 -9.35 -4.32 10.47
C SER A 225 -10.25 -5.18 11.32
N TYR A 226 -9.66 -6.03 12.12
CA TYR A 226 -10.33 -7.07 12.90
C TYR A 226 -9.82 -7.06 14.34
N GLU A 227 -10.75 -7.21 15.26
CA GLU A 227 -10.42 -7.45 16.64
C GLU A 227 -10.26 -8.95 16.87
N THR A 228 -9.13 -9.33 17.47
CA THR A 228 -8.79 -10.72 17.80
C THR A 228 -8.62 -10.86 19.31
N ALA A 229 -8.56 -12.08 19.82
CA ALA A 229 -8.26 -12.33 21.22
C ALA A 229 -6.90 -11.75 21.65
N LYS A 230 -5.96 -11.55 20.72
CA LYS A 230 -4.60 -11.04 20.97
C LYS A 230 -4.42 -9.54 20.69
N GLY A 231 -5.43 -8.85 20.16
CA GLY A 231 -5.35 -7.44 19.82
C GLY A 231 -6.03 -7.12 18.48
N ILE A 232 -5.66 -5.99 17.90
CA ILE A 232 -6.21 -5.52 16.61
C ILE A 232 -5.19 -5.81 15.51
N VAL A 233 -5.69 -6.44 14.43
CA VAL A 233 -4.93 -6.73 13.22
C VAL A 233 -5.67 -6.10 12.04
N SER A 234 -4.93 -5.47 11.14
CA SER A 234 -5.44 -5.01 9.86
C SER A 234 -4.89 -5.86 8.73
N SER A 235 -5.65 -5.97 7.64
CA SER A 235 -5.17 -6.58 6.40
C SER A 235 -5.25 -5.60 5.25
N VAL A 236 -4.32 -5.75 4.30
CA VAL A 236 -4.26 -4.97 3.05
C VAL A 236 -3.89 -5.90 1.93
N ARG A 237 -4.68 -5.91 0.85
CA ARG A 237 -4.42 -6.67 -0.36
C ARG A 237 -4.45 -5.72 -1.56
N LEU A 238 -3.31 -5.58 -2.23
CA LEU A 238 -3.21 -4.83 -3.47
C LEU A 238 -3.57 -5.74 -4.64
N PHE A 239 -4.26 -5.20 -5.64
CA PHE A 239 -4.75 -5.96 -6.80
C PHE A 239 -5.61 -7.15 -6.39
N ALA A 240 -6.54 -6.91 -5.49
CA ALA A 240 -7.38 -7.94 -4.88
C ALA A 240 -8.21 -8.76 -5.88
N ALA A 241 -8.50 -8.20 -7.05
CA ALA A 241 -9.15 -8.91 -8.16
C ALA A 241 -8.22 -9.90 -8.88
N VAL A 242 -6.92 -9.91 -8.56
CA VAL A 242 -5.94 -10.81 -9.17
C VAL A 242 -5.66 -11.96 -8.22
N GLU A 243 -5.95 -13.18 -8.66
CA GLU A 243 -5.67 -14.39 -7.88
C GLU A 243 -4.17 -14.52 -7.57
N GLY A 244 -3.85 -14.98 -6.36
CA GLY A 244 -2.46 -15.18 -5.93
C GLY A 244 -1.75 -13.92 -5.42
N THR A 245 -2.38 -12.74 -5.46
CA THR A 245 -1.76 -11.55 -4.87
C THR A 245 -1.62 -11.67 -3.36
N PRO A 246 -0.50 -11.18 -2.78
CA PRO A 246 -0.26 -11.32 -1.36
C PRO A 246 -1.21 -10.46 -0.54
N GLU A 247 -1.69 -11.00 0.55
CA GLU A 247 -2.34 -10.27 1.61
C GLU A 247 -1.32 -9.91 2.68
N TYR A 248 -1.31 -8.63 3.07
CA TYR A 248 -0.41 -8.09 4.08
C TYR A 248 -1.17 -7.88 5.37
N HIS A 249 -0.64 -8.41 6.47
CA HIS A 249 -1.22 -8.28 7.79
C HIS A 249 -0.40 -7.33 8.65
N ILE A 250 -1.08 -6.44 9.34
CA ILE A 250 -0.48 -5.41 10.18
C ILE A 250 -0.99 -5.59 11.61
N ILE A 251 -0.09 -5.86 12.55
CA ILE A 251 -0.41 -5.92 13.97
C ILE A 251 -0.47 -4.47 14.49
N ILE A 252 -1.67 -4.00 14.80
CA ILE A 252 -1.91 -2.63 15.25
C ILE A 252 -1.68 -2.51 16.75
N THR A 253 -2.26 -3.42 17.53
CA THR A 253 -2.09 -3.50 18.99
C THR A 253 -1.99 -4.95 19.43
N LEU A 254 -1.36 -5.17 20.58
CA LEU A 254 -1.37 -6.44 21.33
C LEU A 254 -1.99 -6.19 22.70
N ARG A 255 -2.69 -7.21 23.22
CA ARG A 255 -3.23 -7.27 24.59
C ARG A 255 -2.29 -8.00 25.51
#